data_82e6be266a08aa7696cf473b9bd3725a
#
_entry.id   82e6be266a08aa7696cf473b9bd3725a
#
_cell.length_a   1.000
_cell.length_b   1.000
_cell.length_c   1.000
_cell.angle_alpha   90.00
_cell.angle_beta   90.00
_cell.angle_gamma   90.00
#
_symmetry.space_group_name_H-M   'P 1'
#
loop_
_entity.id
_entity.type
_entity.pdbx_description
1 polymer ?
#
loop_
_entity_poly.entity_id
_entity_poly.type
_entity_poly.pdbx_seq_one_letter_code
_entity_poly.pdbx_strand_id
1 'polypeptide(L)'
;MLPRNVKILDQVRAEALRRDIPAADVERWLGLARPSALLTQGGDGPVVGAIRGPVMLPIDAEDPEYPLIATIDCAALPADVTDLPLPSDGQLLLFGWPEESGYGEVRYVPSGVAVEEREQYPPDFPPDDEEFAEVYAEIPQGDLHLTVDISLPYVKTIPGPPWSPPLPGDPPFEEMTEVWKEVLGNVPDGMFSFGGWTTPLLLGGYGTDCNGFNPAWLGANPSGWSCYDGPVRGGGPPDHGDWVLLAEFHGGRQGGATIHWVIQRSDLKDRRFDQASVLVYWNP
;
A
#
# COMPACT_ATOMS: atom_id res chain seq x y z
N MET A 1 -7.66 -14.73 -11.95
CA MET A 1 -7.14 -15.19 -10.63
C MET A 1 -6.24 -16.40 -10.86
N LEU A 2 -5.02 -16.39 -10.31
CA LEU A 2 -4.07 -17.48 -10.47
C LEU A 2 -4.54 -18.77 -9.76
N PRO A 3 -4.19 -19.99 -10.27
CA PRO A 3 -4.58 -21.25 -9.65
C PRO A 3 -4.16 -21.39 -8.18
N ARG A 4 -3.01 -20.83 -7.81
CA ARG A 4 -2.53 -20.78 -6.42
C ARG A 4 -3.52 -20.03 -5.52
N ASN A 5 -3.98 -18.86 -5.94
CA ASN A 5 -4.88 -18.00 -5.18
C ASN A 5 -6.25 -18.68 -4.97
N VAL A 6 -6.76 -19.37 -6.01
CA VAL A 6 -7.99 -20.18 -5.88
C VAL A 6 -7.85 -21.26 -4.83
N LYS A 7 -6.72 -21.98 -4.85
CA LYS A 7 -6.44 -23.03 -3.86
C LYS A 7 -6.38 -22.49 -2.42
N ILE A 8 -5.78 -21.31 -2.22
CA ILE A 8 -5.70 -20.68 -0.90
C ILE A 8 -7.10 -20.30 -0.41
N LEU A 9 -7.93 -19.67 -1.26
CA LEU A 9 -9.31 -19.33 -0.89
C LEU A 9 -10.14 -20.58 -0.56
N ASP A 10 -9.94 -21.68 -1.27
CA ASP A 10 -10.62 -22.94 -0.97
C ASP A 10 -10.17 -23.53 0.39
N GLN A 11 -8.90 -23.39 0.73
CA GLN A 11 -8.40 -23.79 2.06
C GLN A 11 -9.01 -22.93 3.18
N VAL A 12 -9.06 -21.61 2.99
CA VAL A 12 -9.71 -20.69 3.94
C VAL A 12 -11.18 -21.05 4.12
N ARG A 13 -11.89 -21.27 3.03
CA ARG A 13 -13.30 -21.70 3.07
C ARG A 13 -13.48 -22.98 3.89
N ALA A 14 -12.68 -23.99 3.61
CA ALA A 14 -12.75 -25.27 4.28
C ALA A 14 -12.46 -25.14 5.78
N GLU A 15 -11.46 -24.38 6.17
CA GLU A 15 -11.08 -24.15 7.56
C GLU A 15 -12.14 -23.33 8.31
N ALA A 16 -12.66 -22.28 7.69
CA ALA A 16 -13.72 -21.44 8.29
C ALA A 16 -14.98 -22.27 8.57
N LEU A 17 -15.41 -23.11 7.62
CA LEU A 17 -16.56 -24.02 7.81
C LEU A 17 -16.28 -25.08 8.90
N ARG A 18 -15.05 -25.56 9.04
CA ARG A 18 -14.65 -26.47 10.12
C ARG A 18 -14.76 -25.82 11.51
N ARG A 19 -14.64 -24.50 11.59
CA ARG A 19 -14.83 -23.70 12.82
C ARG A 19 -16.28 -23.28 13.05
N ASP A 20 -17.22 -23.88 12.32
CA ASP A 20 -18.65 -23.57 12.41
C ASP A 20 -19.01 -22.11 12.08
N ILE A 21 -18.13 -21.37 11.33
CA ILE A 21 -18.49 -20.05 10.81
C ILE A 21 -19.58 -20.22 9.76
N PRO A 22 -20.68 -19.45 9.82
CA PRO A 22 -21.79 -19.60 8.88
C PRO A 22 -21.34 -19.45 7.42
N ALA A 23 -21.72 -20.37 6.55
CA ALA A 23 -21.28 -20.38 5.15
C ALA A 23 -21.58 -19.06 4.42
N ALA A 24 -22.70 -18.40 4.73
CA ALA A 24 -23.02 -17.11 4.14
C ALA A 24 -22.03 -16.00 4.54
N ASP A 25 -21.48 -16.06 5.75
CA ASP A 25 -20.48 -15.11 6.24
C ASP A 25 -19.12 -15.37 5.60
N VAL A 26 -18.76 -16.66 5.48
CA VAL A 26 -17.54 -17.09 4.78
C VAL A 26 -17.54 -16.58 3.33
N GLU A 27 -18.63 -16.83 2.60
CA GLU A 27 -18.70 -16.40 1.20
C GLU A 27 -18.74 -14.87 1.06
N ARG A 28 -19.36 -14.15 1.98
CA ARG A 28 -19.32 -12.68 1.98
C ARG A 28 -17.91 -12.16 2.17
N TRP A 29 -17.15 -12.72 3.11
CA TRP A 29 -15.79 -12.31 3.37
C TRP A 29 -14.85 -12.66 2.21
N LEU A 30 -14.95 -13.88 1.67
CA LEU A 30 -14.17 -14.30 0.49
C LEU A 30 -14.51 -13.46 -0.75
N GLY A 31 -15.77 -13.01 -0.87
CA GLY A 31 -16.21 -12.09 -1.92
C GLY A 31 -15.56 -10.71 -1.88
N LEU A 32 -14.91 -10.35 -0.77
CA LEU A 32 -14.14 -9.11 -0.64
C LEU A 32 -12.68 -9.25 -1.13
N ALA A 33 -12.26 -10.45 -1.54
CA ALA A 33 -10.90 -10.69 -2.01
C ALA A 33 -10.56 -9.82 -3.22
N ARG A 34 -9.40 -9.16 -3.16
CA ARG A 34 -8.88 -8.30 -4.22
C ARG A 34 -7.53 -8.83 -4.73
N PRO A 35 -7.27 -8.77 -6.04
CA PRO A 35 -5.92 -9.01 -6.53
C PRO A 35 -4.98 -7.92 -6.03
N SER A 36 -3.77 -8.31 -5.69
CA SER A 36 -2.71 -7.42 -5.23
C SER A 36 -1.35 -7.89 -5.75
N ALA A 37 -0.41 -6.97 -5.85
CA ALA A 37 0.96 -7.27 -6.20
C ALA A 37 1.87 -7.06 -5.00
N LEU A 38 2.57 -8.10 -4.60
CA LEU A 38 3.66 -8.02 -3.65
C LEU A 38 4.96 -7.85 -4.43
N LEU A 39 5.65 -6.76 -4.17
CA LEU A 39 6.93 -6.42 -4.81
C LEU A 39 8.03 -6.56 -3.78
N THR A 40 8.97 -7.47 -4.00
CA THR A 40 10.03 -7.78 -3.05
C THR A 40 11.41 -7.71 -3.69
N GLN A 41 12.42 -7.39 -2.92
CA GLN A 41 13.79 -7.53 -3.35
C GLN A 41 14.18 -9.02 -3.35
N GLY A 42 14.84 -9.48 -4.41
CA GLY A 42 15.38 -10.84 -4.49
C GLY A 42 14.35 -11.96 -4.71
N GLY A 43 13.23 -11.69 -5.35
CA GLY A 43 12.25 -12.70 -5.78
C GLY A 43 12.60 -13.31 -7.15
N ASP A 44 11.92 -14.42 -7.50
CA ASP A 44 12.05 -15.09 -8.82
C ASP A 44 11.12 -14.48 -9.91
N GLY A 45 10.26 -13.53 -9.54
CA GLY A 45 9.34 -12.87 -10.47
C GLY A 45 10.03 -11.85 -11.38
N PRO A 46 9.30 -11.32 -12.39
CA PRO A 46 9.86 -10.27 -13.23
C PRO A 46 10.15 -9.01 -12.41
N VAL A 47 11.20 -8.28 -12.81
CA VAL A 47 11.50 -6.97 -12.26
C VAL A 47 10.47 -5.98 -12.79
N VAL A 48 9.80 -5.26 -11.88
CA VAL A 48 8.73 -4.30 -12.21
C VAL A 48 8.95 -2.93 -11.59
N GLY A 49 10.11 -2.70 -10.99
CA GLY A 49 10.44 -1.43 -10.36
C GLY A 49 11.71 -1.52 -9.54
N ALA A 50 11.93 -0.51 -8.71
CA ALA A 50 13.08 -0.46 -7.80
C ALA A 50 12.72 0.32 -6.54
N ILE A 51 13.37 -0.01 -5.41
CA ILE A 51 13.42 0.85 -4.22
C ILE A 51 14.65 1.74 -4.30
N ARG A 52 14.48 3.02 -4.00
CA ARG A 52 15.56 4.03 -4.00
C ARG A 52 16.37 4.05 -5.30
N GLY A 53 15.71 3.93 -6.44
CA GLY A 53 16.34 4.10 -7.75
C GLY A 53 16.65 5.57 -8.06
N PRO A 54 17.19 5.85 -9.26
CA PRO A 54 17.38 7.22 -9.72
C PRO A 54 16.02 7.93 -9.84
N VAL A 55 15.99 9.21 -9.47
CA VAL A 55 14.81 10.07 -9.62
C VAL A 55 14.76 10.61 -11.04
N MET A 56 14.03 9.94 -11.92
CA MET A 56 13.93 10.33 -13.34
C MET A 56 12.64 11.12 -13.57
N LEU A 57 12.75 12.44 -13.74
CA LEU A 57 11.59 13.32 -13.94
C LEU A 57 11.67 14.04 -15.30
N PRO A 58 10.52 14.46 -15.86
CA PRO A 58 10.52 15.34 -17.03
C PRO A 58 11.40 16.57 -16.82
N ILE A 59 12.08 17.00 -17.89
CA ILE A 59 13.07 18.10 -17.84
C ILE A 59 12.46 19.40 -17.27
N ASP A 60 11.17 19.64 -17.53
CA ASP A 60 10.42 20.82 -17.09
C ASP A 60 9.65 20.60 -15.79
N ALA A 61 9.77 19.43 -15.16
CA ALA A 61 9.12 19.15 -13.89
C ALA A 61 9.86 19.84 -12.73
N GLU A 62 9.09 20.25 -11.71
CA GLU A 62 9.65 20.72 -10.45
C GLU A 62 10.38 19.59 -9.72
N ASP A 63 11.39 19.95 -8.94
CA ASP A 63 12.08 18.99 -8.07
C ASP A 63 11.12 18.40 -7.03
N PRO A 64 11.31 17.14 -6.60
CA PRO A 64 10.45 16.54 -5.61
C PRO A 64 10.64 17.21 -4.24
N GLU A 65 9.54 17.33 -3.49
CA GLU A 65 9.60 17.84 -2.10
C GLU A 65 9.98 16.76 -1.09
N TYR A 66 9.93 15.48 -1.48
CA TYR A 66 10.13 14.33 -0.60
C TYR A 66 11.09 13.32 -1.23
N PRO A 67 11.77 12.51 -0.42
CA PRO A 67 12.66 11.48 -0.93
C PRO A 67 11.88 10.37 -1.68
N LEU A 68 12.50 9.83 -2.71
CA LEU A 68 11.96 8.72 -3.48
C LEU A 68 12.05 7.42 -2.67
N ILE A 69 10.91 6.80 -2.42
CA ILE A 69 10.84 5.46 -1.80
C ILE A 69 10.93 4.37 -2.87
N ALA A 70 10.10 4.47 -3.92
CA ALA A 70 10.08 3.44 -4.96
C ALA A 70 9.65 3.98 -6.32
N THR A 71 10.12 3.31 -7.36
CA THR A 71 9.66 3.50 -8.74
C THR A 71 9.03 2.21 -9.24
N ILE A 72 7.86 2.31 -9.90
CA ILE A 72 7.13 1.20 -10.51
C ILE A 72 7.08 1.41 -12.02
N ASP A 73 7.54 0.42 -12.78
CA ASP A 73 7.36 0.36 -14.24
C ASP A 73 5.97 -0.20 -14.55
N CYS A 74 5.05 0.67 -14.95
CA CYS A 74 3.68 0.28 -15.26
C CYS A 74 3.60 -0.67 -16.46
N ALA A 75 4.52 -0.58 -17.42
CA ALA A 75 4.55 -1.46 -18.58
C ALA A 75 4.98 -2.89 -18.23
N ALA A 76 5.73 -3.07 -17.15
CA ALA A 76 6.16 -4.38 -16.67
C ALA A 76 5.08 -5.10 -15.84
N LEU A 77 4.03 -4.39 -15.42
CA LEU A 77 2.92 -4.96 -14.65
C LEU A 77 1.94 -5.70 -15.56
N PRO A 78 1.55 -6.95 -15.26
CA PRO A 78 0.42 -7.59 -15.91
C PRO A 78 -0.89 -6.80 -15.71
N ALA A 79 -1.74 -6.74 -16.72
CA ALA A 79 -2.95 -5.91 -16.72
C ALA A 79 -3.96 -6.25 -15.59
N ASP A 80 -3.92 -7.49 -15.09
CA ASP A 80 -4.84 -8.01 -14.06
C ASP A 80 -4.15 -8.27 -12.72
N VAL A 81 -2.96 -7.69 -12.50
CA VAL A 81 -2.18 -7.88 -11.28
C VAL A 81 -2.86 -7.25 -10.05
N THR A 82 -3.62 -6.19 -10.27
CA THR A 82 -4.47 -5.52 -9.27
C THR A 82 -5.84 -5.22 -9.87
N ASP A 83 -6.79 -4.77 -9.05
CA ASP A 83 -8.08 -4.24 -9.50
C ASP A 83 -8.05 -2.72 -9.74
N LEU A 84 -6.85 -2.12 -9.65
CA LEU A 84 -6.66 -0.69 -9.85
C LEU A 84 -6.59 -0.34 -11.34
N PRO A 85 -7.17 0.80 -11.77
CA PRO A 85 -7.04 1.30 -13.14
C PRO A 85 -5.68 1.97 -13.36
N LEU A 86 -4.59 1.21 -13.15
CA LEU A 86 -3.22 1.70 -13.34
C LEU A 86 -2.95 2.05 -14.81
N PRO A 87 -2.04 3.00 -15.09
CA PRO A 87 -1.52 3.20 -16.44
C PRO A 87 -0.90 1.91 -16.99
N SER A 88 -1.02 1.71 -18.29
CA SER A 88 -0.40 0.56 -18.97
C SER A 88 1.04 0.80 -19.42
N ASP A 89 1.57 2.01 -19.17
CA ASP A 89 2.91 2.43 -19.58
C ASP A 89 3.46 3.48 -18.59
N GLY A 90 4.70 3.90 -18.81
CA GLY A 90 5.33 4.91 -17.98
C GLY A 90 5.72 4.40 -16.60
N GLN A 91 6.03 5.33 -15.71
CA GLN A 91 6.50 5.03 -14.37
C GLN A 91 5.69 5.76 -13.31
N LEU A 92 5.43 5.09 -12.20
CA LEU A 92 4.95 5.71 -10.97
C LEU A 92 6.12 5.86 -10.01
N LEU A 93 6.33 7.09 -9.52
CA LEU A 93 7.30 7.42 -8.51
C LEU A 93 6.57 7.69 -7.21
N LEU A 94 6.91 6.95 -6.17
CA LEU A 94 6.32 7.04 -4.84
C LEU A 94 7.30 7.73 -3.90
N PHE A 95 6.94 8.93 -3.47
CA PHE A 95 7.75 9.74 -2.57
C PHE A 95 7.11 9.77 -1.19
N GLY A 96 7.93 9.84 -0.14
CA GLY A 96 7.44 9.94 1.23
C GLY A 96 8.56 9.98 2.25
N TRP A 97 8.20 10.42 3.46
CA TRP A 97 9.10 10.42 4.60
C TRP A 97 8.89 9.16 5.43
N PRO A 98 9.92 8.33 5.66
CA PRO A 98 9.74 7.05 6.36
C PRO A 98 9.33 7.17 7.83
N GLU A 99 9.59 8.29 8.48
CA GLU A 99 9.37 8.49 9.92
C GLU A 99 8.59 9.75 10.27
N GLU A 100 8.25 10.56 9.27
CA GLU A 100 7.41 11.73 9.46
C GLU A 100 6.04 11.57 8.85
N SER A 101 5.05 11.94 9.66
CA SER A 101 3.65 11.75 9.33
C SER A 101 3.19 12.65 8.20
N GLY A 102 2.62 12.04 7.16
CA GLY A 102 1.73 12.72 6.25
C GLY A 102 2.39 13.49 5.13
N TYR A 103 3.69 13.36 4.94
CA TYR A 103 4.42 14.05 3.88
C TYR A 103 4.86 13.08 2.79
N GLY A 104 4.38 13.32 1.57
CA GLY A 104 4.73 12.54 0.40
C GLY A 104 3.89 12.92 -0.81
N GLU A 105 4.22 12.36 -1.94
CA GLU A 105 3.55 12.59 -3.21
C GLU A 105 3.62 11.35 -4.10
N VAL A 106 2.81 11.32 -5.13
CA VAL A 106 2.89 10.34 -6.22
C VAL A 106 3.04 11.10 -7.53
N ARG A 107 4.04 10.73 -8.32
CA ARG A 107 4.22 11.29 -9.66
C ARG A 107 4.11 10.20 -10.72
N TYR A 108 3.49 10.53 -11.82
CA TYR A 108 3.44 9.68 -13.00
C TYR A 108 4.25 10.29 -14.13
N VAL A 109 5.19 9.52 -14.64
CA VAL A 109 6.01 9.89 -15.80
C VAL A 109 5.57 9.05 -16.99
N PRO A 110 4.88 9.64 -17.99
CA PRO A 110 4.45 8.90 -19.18
C PRO A 110 5.64 8.36 -19.97
N SER A 111 5.43 7.24 -20.68
CA SER A 111 6.46 6.72 -21.57
C SER A 111 6.76 7.69 -22.72
N GLY A 112 8.05 7.75 -23.13
CA GLY A 112 8.50 8.59 -24.23
C GLY A 112 8.68 10.07 -23.92
N VAL A 113 8.43 10.52 -22.71
CA VAL A 113 8.78 11.87 -22.26
C VAL A 113 10.28 11.93 -22.00
N ALA A 114 10.91 13.02 -22.45
CA ALA A 114 12.31 13.28 -22.14
C ALA A 114 12.47 13.55 -20.65
N VAL A 115 13.32 12.79 -19.99
CA VAL A 115 13.57 12.87 -18.55
C VAL A 115 15.02 13.16 -18.26
N GLU A 116 15.29 13.75 -17.10
CA GLU A 116 16.62 13.91 -16.55
C GLU A 116 16.65 13.42 -15.09
N GLU A 117 17.83 13.05 -14.64
CA GLU A 117 18.03 12.61 -13.27
C GLU A 117 18.04 13.81 -12.32
N ARG A 118 17.30 13.70 -11.23
CA ARG A 118 17.26 14.67 -10.15
C ARG A 118 18.00 14.14 -8.93
N GLU A 119 18.37 15.05 -8.03
CA GLU A 119 18.89 14.67 -6.71
C GLU A 119 17.87 13.81 -5.96
N GLN A 120 18.37 12.84 -5.21
CA GLN A 120 17.51 11.94 -4.40
C GLN A 120 16.88 12.64 -3.22
N TYR A 121 17.48 13.73 -2.78
CA TYR A 121 17.00 14.56 -1.68
C TYR A 121 16.57 15.91 -2.21
N PRO A 122 15.43 16.43 -1.72
CA PRO A 122 15.03 17.80 -2.03
C PRO A 122 16.14 18.80 -1.61
N PRO A 123 16.34 19.90 -2.36
CA PRO A 123 17.37 20.89 -2.05
C PRO A 123 17.22 21.52 -0.65
N ASP A 124 15.99 21.65 -0.17
CA ASP A 124 15.66 22.21 1.14
C ASP A 124 15.62 21.15 2.26
N PHE A 125 16.01 19.94 1.96
CA PHE A 125 16.17 18.89 2.95
C PHE A 125 17.24 19.33 3.95
N PRO A 126 16.99 19.36 5.25
CA PRO A 126 18.00 19.80 6.18
C PRO A 126 19.19 18.86 6.11
N PRO A 127 20.30 19.25 5.45
CA PRO A 127 21.49 18.40 5.36
C PRO A 127 22.12 18.18 6.73
N ASP A 128 21.64 18.93 7.73
CA ASP A 128 22.12 18.93 9.11
C ASP A 128 21.32 17.95 10.00
N ASP A 129 20.24 17.33 9.48
CA ASP A 129 19.50 16.29 10.21
C ASP A 129 20.14 14.93 9.92
N GLU A 130 21.20 14.63 10.67
CA GLU A 130 21.92 13.35 10.57
C GLU A 130 20.97 12.17 10.82
N GLU A 131 19.98 12.32 11.71
CA GLU A 131 19.02 11.27 12.05
C GLU A 131 18.16 10.88 10.84
N PHE A 132 17.75 11.87 10.09
CA PHE A 132 16.91 11.66 8.90
C PHE A 132 17.65 10.98 7.76
N ALA A 133 18.89 11.44 7.49
CA ALA A 133 19.75 10.83 6.49
C ALA A 133 20.07 9.36 6.83
N GLU A 134 20.24 9.05 8.12
CA GLU A 134 20.45 7.69 8.60
C GLU A 134 19.23 6.81 8.34
N VAL A 135 18.02 7.27 8.69
CA VAL A 135 16.77 6.52 8.47
C VAL A 135 16.56 6.21 6.99
N TYR A 136 16.73 7.20 6.12
CA TYR A 136 16.61 6.99 4.68
C TYR A 136 17.68 6.04 4.13
N ALA A 137 18.91 6.10 4.67
CA ALA A 137 19.98 5.21 4.27
C ALA A 137 19.72 3.74 4.64
N GLU A 138 18.92 3.48 5.67
CA GLU A 138 18.52 2.14 6.08
C GLU A 138 17.50 1.50 5.12
N ILE A 139 16.79 2.29 4.30
CA ILE A 139 15.90 1.75 3.28
C ILE A 139 16.75 1.01 2.24
N PRO A 140 16.56 -0.30 2.05
CA PRO A 140 17.37 -1.07 1.12
C PRO A 140 17.18 -0.57 -0.32
N GLN A 141 18.24 -0.55 -1.10
CA GLN A 141 18.21 -0.20 -2.51
C GLN A 141 18.22 -1.46 -3.39
N GLY A 142 17.43 -1.49 -4.46
CA GLY A 142 17.49 -2.58 -5.43
C GLY A 142 16.19 -2.84 -6.16
N ASP A 143 16.25 -3.81 -7.08
CA ASP A 143 15.15 -4.19 -7.94
C ASP A 143 13.98 -4.81 -7.15
N LEU A 144 12.77 -4.51 -7.61
CA LEU A 144 11.53 -5.06 -7.10
C LEU A 144 10.99 -6.15 -8.04
N HIS A 145 10.88 -7.35 -7.51
CA HIS A 145 10.37 -8.53 -8.20
C HIS A 145 8.90 -8.77 -7.86
N LEU A 146 8.09 -8.99 -8.89
CA LEU A 146 6.65 -9.15 -8.75
C LEU A 146 6.26 -10.56 -8.30
N THR A 147 5.44 -10.62 -7.25
CA THR A 147 4.62 -11.79 -6.92
C THR A 147 3.15 -11.38 -6.94
N VAL A 148 2.36 -12.05 -7.78
CA VAL A 148 0.90 -11.82 -7.80
C VAL A 148 0.28 -12.53 -6.62
N ASP A 149 -0.49 -11.79 -5.84
CA ASP A 149 -1.11 -12.27 -4.62
C ASP A 149 -2.59 -11.90 -4.53
N ILE A 150 -3.22 -12.24 -3.43
CA ILE A 150 -4.60 -11.91 -3.11
C ILE A 150 -4.63 -11.27 -1.73
N SER A 151 -5.31 -10.15 -1.65
CA SER A 151 -5.52 -9.43 -0.42
C SER A 151 -6.94 -9.60 0.07
N LEU A 152 -7.09 -9.88 1.36
CA LEU A 152 -8.35 -10.00 2.05
C LEU A 152 -8.42 -8.97 3.19
N PRO A 153 -9.59 -8.43 3.50
CA PRO A 153 -9.71 -7.45 4.56
C PRO A 153 -9.56 -8.12 5.91
N TYR A 154 -8.58 -7.67 6.69
CA TYR A 154 -8.38 -8.10 8.07
C TYR A 154 -9.00 -7.12 9.08
N VAL A 155 -9.30 -5.90 8.64
CA VAL A 155 -10.05 -4.90 9.39
C VAL A 155 -11.36 -4.63 8.68
N LYS A 156 -12.31 -3.98 9.36
CA LYS A 156 -13.55 -3.55 8.74
C LYS A 156 -13.26 -2.74 7.48
N THR A 157 -13.81 -3.20 6.37
CA THR A 157 -13.77 -2.44 5.11
C THR A 157 -14.74 -1.27 5.10
N ILE A 158 -15.58 -1.17 6.14
CA ILE A 158 -16.63 -0.16 6.28
C ILE A 158 -16.07 1.09 6.93
N PRO A 159 -16.49 2.29 6.50
CA PRO A 159 -16.10 3.54 7.09
C PRO A 159 -16.33 3.56 8.60
N GLY A 160 -15.31 3.88 9.36
CA GLY A 160 -15.39 4.05 10.79
C GLY A 160 -14.16 3.55 11.53
N PRO A 161 -13.96 4.02 12.75
CA PRO A 161 -12.86 3.56 13.58
C PRO A 161 -12.99 2.05 13.89
N PRO A 162 -11.88 1.34 14.12
CA PRO A 162 -11.85 -0.11 14.31
C PRO A 162 -12.71 -0.58 15.49
N TRP A 163 -12.90 0.27 16.49
CA TRP A 163 -13.77 0.00 17.66
C TRP A 163 -15.27 0.18 17.40
N SER A 164 -15.66 0.63 16.20
CA SER A 164 -17.09 0.73 15.87
C SER A 164 -17.71 -0.67 15.85
N PRO A 165 -18.92 -0.85 16.38
CA PRO A 165 -19.59 -2.16 16.35
C PRO A 165 -19.79 -2.60 14.90
N PRO A 166 -19.78 -3.93 14.62
CA PRO A 166 -20.13 -4.46 13.32
C PRO A 166 -21.51 -3.98 12.89
N LEU A 167 -21.65 -3.65 11.61
CA LEU A 167 -22.96 -3.34 11.03
C LEU A 167 -23.74 -4.64 10.74
N PRO A 168 -25.07 -4.60 10.74
CA PRO A 168 -25.85 -5.74 10.30
C PRO A 168 -25.45 -6.20 8.89
N GLY A 169 -25.05 -7.47 8.79
CA GLY A 169 -24.57 -8.04 7.53
C GLY A 169 -23.05 -8.00 7.31
N ASP A 170 -22.30 -7.39 8.22
CA ASP A 170 -20.83 -7.52 8.21
C ASP A 170 -20.42 -8.99 8.43
N PRO A 171 -19.44 -9.50 7.72
CA PRO A 171 -18.83 -10.78 8.03
C PRO A 171 -18.06 -10.69 9.37
N PRO A 172 -17.82 -11.82 10.05
CA PRO A 172 -17.03 -11.86 11.27
C PRO A 172 -15.54 -11.68 10.94
N PHE A 173 -15.09 -10.43 10.79
CA PHE A 173 -13.74 -10.10 10.33
C PHE A 173 -12.64 -10.70 11.21
N GLU A 174 -12.79 -10.67 12.53
CA GLU A 174 -11.77 -11.18 13.45
C GLU A 174 -11.57 -12.69 13.27
N GLU A 175 -12.67 -13.46 13.30
CA GLU A 175 -12.62 -14.91 13.14
C GLU A 175 -12.11 -15.31 11.75
N MET A 176 -12.51 -14.59 10.70
CA MET A 176 -12.06 -14.86 9.34
C MET A 176 -10.57 -14.50 9.15
N THR A 177 -10.12 -13.45 9.82
CA THR A 177 -8.68 -13.06 9.82
C THR A 177 -7.82 -14.13 10.50
N GLU A 178 -8.28 -14.68 11.62
CA GLU A 178 -7.57 -15.78 12.29
C GLU A 178 -7.50 -17.05 11.42
N VAL A 179 -8.58 -17.37 10.70
CA VAL A 179 -8.58 -18.45 9.71
C VAL A 179 -7.56 -18.18 8.61
N TRP A 180 -7.53 -16.96 8.09
CA TRP A 180 -6.61 -16.54 7.05
C TRP A 180 -5.16 -16.69 7.48
N LYS A 181 -4.80 -16.18 8.67
CA LYS A 181 -3.46 -16.30 9.25
C LYS A 181 -3.03 -17.75 9.41
N GLU A 182 -3.91 -18.62 9.89
CA GLU A 182 -3.60 -20.05 10.07
C GLU A 182 -3.38 -20.75 8.74
N VAL A 183 -4.19 -20.47 7.72
CA VAL A 183 -4.06 -21.09 6.38
C VAL A 183 -2.78 -20.63 5.68
N LEU A 184 -2.40 -19.39 5.84
CA LEU A 184 -1.13 -18.87 5.29
C LEU A 184 0.09 -19.40 6.02
N GLY A 185 -0.04 -19.85 7.28
CA GLY A 185 1.03 -20.33 8.14
C GLY A 185 1.99 -19.22 8.57
N ASN A 186 2.22 -19.11 9.88
CA ASN A 186 3.21 -18.20 10.51
C ASN A 186 3.33 -16.81 9.87
N VAL A 187 2.23 -16.08 9.80
CA VAL A 187 2.30 -14.64 9.75
C VAL A 187 2.59 -14.19 11.18
N PRO A 188 3.74 -13.58 11.48
CA PRO A 188 4.07 -13.16 12.83
C PRO A 188 2.97 -12.26 13.43
N ASP A 189 2.70 -12.44 14.72
CA ASP A 189 1.77 -11.60 15.45
C ASP A 189 2.17 -10.12 15.36
N GLY A 190 1.20 -9.28 15.05
CA GLY A 190 1.28 -7.83 15.27
C GLY A 190 1.62 -6.96 14.07
N MET A 191 2.10 -7.50 13.01
CA MET A 191 2.11 -6.92 11.67
C MET A 191 1.92 -8.06 10.71
N PHE A 192 1.35 -7.80 9.57
CA PHE A 192 1.59 -8.63 8.41
C PHE A 192 3.09 -8.52 8.11
N SER A 193 3.93 -9.03 9.01
CA SER A 193 5.35 -9.08 8.80
C SER A 193 5.58 -10.11 7.73
N PHE A 194 5.67 -9.62 6.56
CA PHE A 194 6.34 -10.29 5.49
C PHE A 194 7.71 -10.68 6.02
N GLY A 195 7.87 -11.98 6.29
CA GLY A 195 8.95 -12.51 7.11
C GLY A 195 10.33 -11.98 6.74
N GLY A 196 10.97 -11.38 7.71
CA GLY A 196 12.38 -10.97 7.67
C GLY A 196 12.66 -9.81 6.71
N TRP A 197 13.38 -8.84 7.15
CA TRP A 197 14.14 -7.72 6.54
C TRP A 197 14.05 -7.44 5.01
N THR A 198 13.23 -8.11 4.24
CA THR A 198 12.91 -7.75 2.88
C THR A 198 11.72 -6.81 2.92
N THR A 199 11.97 -5.55 2.79
CA THR A 199 10.96 -4.50 2.77
C THR A 199 10.03 -4.70 1.57
N PRO A 200 8.81 -5.20 1.74
CA PRO A 200 7.90 -5.37 0.61
C PRO A 200 7.18 -4.07 0.32
N LEU A 201 6.96 -3.83 -0.96
CA LEU A 201 6.00 -2.86 -1.44
C LEU A 201 4.75 -3.62 -1.89
N LEU A 202 3.61 -3.30 -1.30
CA LEU A 202 2.31 -3.83 -1.73
C LEU A 202 1.69 -2.85 -2.71
N LEU A 203 1.15 -3.35 -3.83
CA LEU A 203 0.41 -2.56 -4.81
C LEU A 203 -1.03 -3.05 -4.86
N GLY A 204 -1.99 -2.15 -4.60
CA GLY A 204 -3.41 -2.49 -4.52
C GLY A 204 -3.80 -3.36 -3.32
N GLY A 205 -4.99 -3.93 -3.36
CA GLY A 205 -5.51 -4.73 -2.25
C GLY A 205 -5.99 -3.90 -1.07
N TYR A 206 -5.76 -4.41 0.14
CA TYR A 206 -6.08 -3.76 1.41
C TYR A 206 -4.79 -3.40 2.13
N GLY A 207 -4.71 -2.16 2.62
CA GLY A 207 -3.57 -1.70 3.42
C GLY A 207 -3.56 -2.30 4.81
N THR A 208 -2.40 -2.30 5.42
CA THR A 208 -2.16 -2.79 6.77
C THR A 208 -1.88 -1.64 7.72
N ASP A 209 -2.65 -1.55 8.79
CA ASP A 209 -2.40 -0.61 9.88
C ASP A 209 -2.42 -1.39 11.19
N CYS A 210 -1.36 -1.26 11.98
CA CYS A 210 -1.24 -1.97 13.26
C CYS A 210 -2.28 -1.53 14.29
N ASN A 211 -2.91 -0.35 14.12
CA ASN A 211 -4.05 0.09 14.94
C ASN A 211 -5.40 -0.39 14.40
N GLY A 212 -5.42 -1.15 13.32
CA GLY A 212 -6.64 -1.66 12.72
C GLY A 212 -7.45 -0.63 11.94
N PHE A 213 -6.86 0.49 11.53
CA PHE A 213 -7.51 1.43 10.60
C PHE A 213 -7.36 0.97 9.16
N ASN A 214 -8.35 1.29 8.34
CA ASN A 214 -8.28 1.15 6.90
C ASN A 214 -7.63 2.42 6.31
N PRO A 215 -6.44 2.36 5.70
CA PRO A 215 -5.78 3.53 5.13
C PRO A 215 -6.62 4.26 4.08
N ALA A 216 -7.36 3.55 3.25
CA ALA A 216 -8.26 4.16 2.28
C ALA A 216 -9.38 4.96 2.94
N TRP A 217 -9.90 4.50 4.08
CA TRP A 217 -10.86 5.27 4.87
C TRP A 217 -10.23 6.51 5.50
N LEU A 218 -9.02 6.41 6.01
CA LEU A 218 -8.30 7.55 6.57
C LEU A 218 -8.04 8.62 5.51
N GLY A 219 -7.62 8.22 4.31
CA GLY A 219 -7.44 9.13 3.18
C GLY A 219 -8.71 9.88 2.79
N ALA A 220 -9.87 9.24 2.94
CA ALA A 220 -11.17 9.84 2.68
C ALA A 220 -11.67 10.78 3.79
N ASN A 221 -11.07 10.74 4.98
CA ASN A 221 -11.58 11.45 6.16
C ASN A 221 -10.56 12.45 6.72
N PRO A 222 -10.40 13.62 6.10
CA PRO A 222 -9.37 14.61 6.45
C PRO A 222 -9.48 15.20 7.86
N SER A 223 -10.64 15.09 8.49
CA SER A 223 -10.87 15.52 9.88
C SER A 223 -10.96 14.34 10.85
N GLY A 224 -10.71 13.12 10.34
CA GLY A 224 -10.74 11.90 11.14
C GLY A 224 -9.65 11.91 12.20
N TRP A 225 -9.91 11.19 13.24
CA TRP A 225 -9.00 10.89 14.33
C TRP A 225 -7.74 10.24 13.76
N SER A 226 -6.76 11.04 13.40
CA SER A 226 -5.53 10.49 12.87
C SER A 226 -4.50 10.37 13.99
N CYS A 227 -4.07 9.14 14.23
CA CYS A 227 -2.72 8.92 14.71
C CYS A 227 -1.69 9.26 13.61
N TYR A 228 -2.17 9.78 12.50
CA TYR A 228 -1.41 10.27 11.36
C TYR A 228 -1.47 11.80 11.38
N ASP A 229 -0.37 12.43 11.70
CA ASP A 229 -0.23 13.88 11.64
C ASP A 229 0.21 14.28 10.23
N GLY A 230 -0.72 14.64 9.37
CA GLY A 230 -0.36 15.09 8.04
C GLY A 230 -1.53 15.71 7.27
N PRO A 231 -1.25 16.56 6.27
CA PRO A 231 -2.29 17.18 5.46
C PRO A 231 -2.93 16.13 4.54
N VAL A 232 -4.12 15.66 4.90
CA VAL A 232 -4.94 14.88 3.97
C VAL A 232 -5.51 15.84 2.92
N ARG A 233 -5.10 15.67 1.69
CA ARG A 233 -5.60 16.46 0.56
C ARG A 233 -6.98 15.94 0.14
N GLY A 234 -8.02 16.77 0.24
CA GLY A 234 -9.35 16.46 -0.27
C GLY A 234 -10.47 17.02 0.59
N GLY A 235 -11.17 18.02 0.11
CA GLY A 235 -12.13 18.84 0.87
C GLY A 235 -13.60 18.61 0.54
N GLY A 236 -14.07 17.36 0.37
CA GLY A 236 -15.48 17.04 0.19
C GLY A 236 -16.02 16.07 1.25
N PRO A 237 -17.34 15.91 1.35
CA PRO A 237 -17.89 14.82 2.15
C PRO A 237 -17.34 13.52 1.56
N PRO A 238 -16.70 12.69 2.38
CA PRO A 238 -15.96 11.55 1.86
C PRO A 238 -16.93 10.54 1.24
N ASP A 239 -16.84 10.35 -0.06
CA ASP A 239 -17.33 9.13 -0.68
C ASP A 239 -16.28 8.03 -0.42
N HIS A 240 -16.38 7.43 0.76
CA HIS A 240 -15.43 6.42 1.21
C HIS A 240 -15.35 5.22 0.25
N GLY A 241 -16.36 5.03 -0.61
CA GLY A 241 -16.45 3.90 -1.53
C GLY A 241 -15.46 3.98 -2.70
N ASP A 242 -14.98 5.18 -3.05
CA ASP A 242 -14.07 5.37 -4.19
C ASP A 242 -12.59 5.40 -3.80
N TRP A 243 -12.26 5.54 -2.52
CA TRP A 243 -10.86 5.54 -2.06
C TRP A 243 -10.27 4.15 -2.06
N VAL A 244 -9.06 4.04 -2.58
CA VAL A 244 -8.31 2.79 -2.71
C VAL A 244 -6.87 2.96 -2.24
N LEU A 245 -6.28 1.86 -1.77
CA LEU A 245 -4.84 1.79 -1.58
C LEU A 245 -4.17 1.71 -2.94
N LEU A 246 -3.32 2.68 -3.25
CA LEU A 246 -2.45 2.62 -4.43
C LEU A 246 -1.24 1.75 -4.12
N ALA A 247 -0.53 2.08 -3.04
CA ALA A 247 0.64 1.35 -2.60
C ALA A 247 0.83 1.44 -1.08
N GLU A 248 1.56 0.48 -0.51
CA GLU A 248 1.97 0.44 0.87
C GLU A 248 3.42 -0.02 0.96
N PHE A 249 4.21 0.68 1.75
CA PHE A 249 5.61 0.37 1.98
C PHE A 249 5.88 0.20 3.47
N HIS A 250 6.52 -0.88 3.83
CA HIS A 250 7.00 -1.12 5.18
C HIS A 250 8.50 -0.87 5.23
N GLY A 251 8.91 0.14 5.94
CA GLY A 251 10.31 0.52 6.06
C GLY A 251 10.58 1.30 7.35
N GLY A 252 11.85 1.56 7.59
CA GLY A 252 12.29 2.29 8.77
C GLY A 252 12.95 1.40 9.82
N ARG A 253 13.59 2.04 10.81
CA ARG A 253 14.29 1.36 11.90
C ARG A 253 13.38 0.37 12.59
N GLN A 254 13.82 -0.87 12.70
CA GLN A 254 13.12 -1.96 13.39
C GLN A 254 11.68 -2.22 12.90
N GLY A 255 11.37 -1.88 11.63
CA GLY A 255 10.04 -2.09 11.06
C GLY A 255 9.01 -1.06 11.51
N GLY A 256 9.45 0.13 11.98
CA GLY A 256 8.59 1.11 12.63
C GLY A 256 7.66 1.88 11.73
N ALA A 257 8.04 2.21 10.47
CA ALA A 257 7.22 3.05 9.62
C ALA A 257 6.46 2.26 8.55
N THR A 258 5.19 2.60 8.35
CA THR A 258 4.39 2.14 7.20
C THR A 258 3.89 3.36 6.46
N ILE A 259 4.20 3.46 5.17
CA ILE A 259 3.74 4.53 4.29
C ILE A 259 2.61 3.98 3.42
N HIS A 260 1.48 4.67 3.40
CA HIS A 260 0.36 4.35 2.55
C HIS A 260 0.13 5.49 1.55
N TRP A 261 0.14 5.19 0.27
CA TRP A 261 -0.35 6.08 -0.77
C TRP A 261 -1.77 5.67 -1.11
N VAL A 262 -2.72 6.54 -0.86
CA VAL A 262 -4.14 6.30 -1.11
C VAL A 262 -4.69 7.37 -2.06
N ILE A 263 -5.63 6.98 -2.91
CA ILE A 263 -6.15 7.85 -3.97
C ILE A 263 -7.61 7.48 -4.26
N GLN A 264 -8.39 8.44 -4.74
CA GLN A 264 -9.71 8.11 -5.30
C GLN A 264 -9.54 7.33 -6.60
N ARG A 265 -10.33 6.29 -6.79
CA ARG A 265 -10.29 5.45 -8.00
C ARG A 265 -10.59 6.26 -9.27
N SER A 266 -11.44 7.26 -9.17
CA SER A 266 -11.71 8.24 -10.23
C SER A 266 -10.48 9.05 -10.61
N ASP A 267 -9.72 9.56 -9.61
CA ASP A 267 -8.50 10.32 -9.83
C ASP A 267 -7.40 9.45 -10.44
N LEU A 268 -7.25 8.23 -9.92
CA LEU A 268 -6.33 7.25 -10.48
C LEU A 268 -6.63 6.93 -11.94
N LYS A 269 -7.90 6.70 -12.28
CA LYS A 269 -8.35 6.46 -13.65
C LYS A 269 -8.02 7.64 -14.57
N ASP A 270 -8.20 8.86 -14.07
CA ASP A 270 -7.93 10.10 -14.78
C ASP A 270 -6.46 10.51 -14.74
N ARG A 271 -5.58 9.69 -14.13
CA ARG A 271 -4.13 9.91 -13.96
C ARG A 271 -3.81 11.18 -13.15
N ARG A 272 -4.69 11.58 -12.25
CA ARG A 272 -4.50 12.72 -11.35
C ARG A 272 -3.78 12.26 -10.08
N PHE A 273 -2.53 11.83 -10.21
CA PHE A 273 -1.73 11.31 -9.12
C PHE A 273 -1.37 12.35 -8.06
N ASP A 274 -1.39 13.63 -8.44
CA ASP A 274 -1.26 14.78 -7.54
C ASP A 274 -2.39 14.87 -6.49
N GLN A 275 -3.48 14.11 -6.68
CA GLN A 275 -4.58 13.99 -5.73
C GLN A 275 -4.40 12.84 -4.73
N ALA A 276 -3.31 12.10 -4.82
CA ALA A 276 -3.01 11.07 -3.82
C ALA A 276 -2.74 11.69 -2.45
N SER A 277 -3.24 11.02 -1.41
CA SER A 277 -2.88 11.32 -0.02
C SER A 277 -1.86 10.32 0.45
N VAL A 278 -0.86 10.80 1.19
CA VAL A 278 0.17 9.96 1.78
C VAL A 278 -0.01 9.96 3.29
N LEU A 279 -0.12 8.77 3.85
CA LEU A 279 -0.31 8.54 5.26
C LEU A 279 0.89 7.76 5.77
N VAL A 280 1.50 8.22 6.83
CA VAL A 280 2.61 7.51 7.46
C VAL A 280 2.16 7.08 8.84
N TYR A 281 2.25 5.80 9.11
CA TYR A 281 2.14 5.25 10.44
C TYR A 281 3.55 5.00 10.98
N TRP A 282 3.82 5.57 12.11
CA TRP A 282 5.06 5.39 12.86
C TRP A 282 4.77 4.76 14.22
N ASN A 283 5.45 3.69 14.52
CA ASN A 283 5.44 3.07 15.85
C ASN A 283 6.89 3.01 16.35
N PRO A 284 7.31 4.00 17.15
CA PRO A 284 8.67 4.08 17.67
C PRO A 284 9.05 2.89 18.55
#